data_0fc4d4bb9dec6563b656412b5a2123aa
#
_entry.id   0fc4d4bb9dec6563b656412b5a2123aa
#
_cell.length_a   1.000
_cell.length_b   1.000
_cell.length_c   1.000
_cell.angle_alpha   90.00
_cell.angle_beta   90.00
_cell.angle_gamma   90.00
#
_symmetry.space_group_name_H-M   'P 1'
#
loop_
_entity.id
_entity.type
_entity.pdbx_description
1 polymer ?
#
loop_
_entity_poly.entity_id
_entity_poly.type
_entity_poly.pdbx_seq_one_letter_code
_entity_poly.pdbx_strand_id
1 'polypeptide(L)'
;MKAMIVSADQNRVRSLESPLRMNDFDVEIAPTAMHAASILERSQPDVIVSECELSDMSGCDLHEIVRGDPSLVTTGFILLAAEKPAEFEMRKHDLVMNPNSNPNDIALIAKRLVQEVLNQVHSEVRASQERAPSIGGSLDDADLLNLVQWLAKSNSTGKLLIHMDGAYGGIYFSQGRPTHAEYNGRIGEEAVIRLFGQASHAVQGHFSFEKLEPDALDLQTRTIRKSLFQLLMELANFESVTR
;
A
#
# COMPACT_ATOMS: atom_id res chain seq x y z
N MET A 1 7.41 0.65 9.96
CA MET A 1 7.45 -0.22 8.76
C MET A 1 7.10 -1.64 9.17
N LYS A 2 6.44 -2.43 8.30
CA LYS A 2 6.11 -3.84 8.58
C LYS A 2 6.94 -4.76 7.68
N ALA A 3 7.51 -5.80 8.25
CA ALA A 3 8.23 -6.84 7.49
C ALA A 3 7.61 -8.21 7.78
N MET A 4 7.53 -9.05 6.77
CA MET A 4 7.12 -10.45 6.93
C MET A 4 8.32 -11.35 6.62
N ILE A 5 8.63 -12.28 7.53
CA ILE A 5 9.61 -13.34 7.31
C ILE A 5 8.84 -14.62 6.97
N VAL A 6 9.17 -15.25 5.85
CA VAL A 6 8.58 -16.52 5.43
C VAL A 6 9.66 -17.59 5.46
N SER A 7 9.66 -18.37 6.53
CA SER A 7 10.64 -19.48 6.76
C SER A 7 10.12 -20.43 7.83
N ALA A 8 10.32 -21.72 7.61
CA ALA A 8 10.08 -22.77 8.60
C ALA A 8 11.30 -22.95 9.56
N ASP A 9 12.48 -22.47 9.17
CA ASP A 9 13.70 -22.57 10.00
C ASP A 9 13.70 -21.49 11.08
N GLN A 10 13.51 -21.92 12.32
CA GLN A 10 13.51 -21.00 13.47
C GLN A 10 14.86 -20.30 13.69
N ASN A 11 15.99 -20.89 13.29
CA ASN A 11 17.29 -20.23 13.38
C ASN A 11 17.36 -19.07 12.37
N ARG A 12 16.86 -19.29 11.17
CA ARG A 12 16.73 -18.27 10.14
C ARG A 12 15.84 -17.13 10.62
N VAL A 13 14.66 -17.45 11.12
CA VAL A 13 13.72 -16.48 11.67
C VAL A 13 14.38 -15.61 12.73
N ARG A 14 15.01 -16.23 13.76
CA ARG A 14 15.69 -15.48 14.84
C ARG A 14 16.83 -14.62 14.32
N SER A 15 17.59 -15.11 13.33
CA SER A 15 18.71 -14.35 12.75
C SER A 15 18.26 -13.10 12.01
N LEU A 16 17.09 -13.11 11.37
CA LEU A 16 16.54 -12.00 10.61
C LEU A 16 15.67 -11.07 11.46
N GLU A 17 14.92 -11.61 12.42
CA GLU A 17 13.99 -10.85 13.24
C GLU A 17 14.65 -9.70 14.00
N SER A 18 15.76 -9.99 14.70
CA SER A 18 16.46 -8.99 15.51
C SER A 18 16.99 -7.82 14.67
N PRO A 19 17.72 -8.04 13.55
CA PRO A 19 18.17 -6.96 12.68
C PRO A 19 17.03 -6.17 12.04
N LEU A 20 15.92 -6.80 11.66
CA LEU A 20 14.77 -6.10 11.11
C LEU A 20 14.13 -5.20 12.16
N ARG A 21 13.93 -5.69 13.39
CA ARG A 21 13.40 -4.86 14.50
C ARG A 21 14.32 -3.69 14.84
N MET A 22 15.65 -3.89 14.80
CA MET A 22 16.63 -2.82 14.99
C MET A 22 16.59 -1.75 13.87
N ASN A 23 16.02 -2.09 12.70
CA ASN A 23 15.80 -1.18 11.59
C ASN A 23 14.37 -0.64 11.52
N ASP A 24 13.64 -0.62 12.64
CA ASP A 24 12.30 -0.06 12.81
C ASP A 24 11.18 -0.84 12.10
N PHE A 25 11.38 -2.14 11.87
CA PHE A 25 10.33 -3.00 11.36
C PHE A 25 9.54 -3.66 12.49
N ASP A 26 8.22 -3.64 12.37
CA ASP A 26 7.35 -4.58 13.05
C ASP A 26 7.34 -5.88 12.24
N VAL A 27 7.71 -7.00 12.88
CA VAL A 27 8.02 -8.26 12.16
C VAL A 27 6.91 -9.27 12.41
N GLU A 28 6.27 -9.70 11.32
CA GLU A 28 5.37 -10.85 11.27
C GLU A 28 6.11 -12.07 10.73
N ILE A 29 5.78 -13.26 11.24
CA ILE A 29 6.45 -14.52 10.89
C ILE A 29 5.43 -15.49 10.32
N ALA A 30 5.72 -16.02 9.14
CA ALA A 30 4.95 -17.08 8.50
C ALA A 30 5.84 -18.32 8.29
N PRO A 31 5.51 -19.48 8.87
CA PRO A 31 6.33 -20.69 8.69
C PRO A 31 6.14 -21.36 7.32
N THR A 32 5.09 -20.98 6.58
CA THR A 32 4.74 -21.54 5.26
C THR A 32 4.21 -20.45 4.35
N ALA A 33 4.22 -20.69 3.05
CA ALA A 33 3.67 -19.76 2.07
C ALA A 33 2.13 -19.59 2.20
N MET A 34 1.40 -20.68 2.50
CA MET A 34 -0.05 -20.60 2.76
C MET A 34 -0.36 -19.76 3.99
N HIS A 35 0.46 -19.85 5.03
CA HIS A 35 0.29 -18.99 6.21
C HIS A 35 0.59 -17.53 5.86
N ALA A 36 1.64 -17.28 5.07
CA ALA A 36 1.94 -15.93 4.57
C ALA A 36 0.76 -15.37 3.76
N ALA A 37 0.20 -16.14 2.82
CA ALA A 37 -0.97 -15.73 2.05
C ALA A 37 -2.17 -15.38 2.96
N SER A 38 -2.44 -16.17 4.00
CA SER A 38 -3.51 -15.89 4.96
C SER A 38 -3.27 -14.64 5.79
N ILE A 39 -2.02 -14.28 6.07
CA ILE A 39 -1.68 -13.02 6.74
C ILE A 39 -1.89 -11.86 5.77
N LEU A 40 -1.49 -12.00 4.50
CA LEU A 40 -1.62 -10.96 3.48
C LEU A 40 -3.06 -10.52 3.23
N GLU A 41 -4.05 -11.38 3.46
CA GLU A 41 -5.48 -11.01 3.38
C GLU A 41 -5.89 -9.91 4.38
N ARG A 42 -5.15 -9.74 5.47
CA ARG A 42 -5.49 -8.83 6.59
C ARG A 42 -4.36 -7.88 7.01
N SER A 43 -3.16 -8.10 6.54
CA SER A 43 -1.98 -7.29 6.83
C SER A 43 -1.20 -7.07 5.54
N GLN A 44 -0.83 -5.82 5.28
CA GLN A 44 0.01 -5.47 4.14
C GLN A 44 1.40 -5.13 4.67
N PRO A 45 2.38 -6.03 4.54
CA PRO A 45 3.75 -5.71 4.89
C PRO A 45 4.38 -4.78 3.84
N ASP A 46 5.29 -3.92 4.29
CA ASP A 46 6.08 -3.08 3.40
C ASP A 46 7.14 -3.92 2.65
N VAL A 47 7.60 -5.02 3.27
CA VAL A 47 8.56 -5.94 2.67
C VAL A 47 8.31 -7.38 3.13
N ILE A 48 8.50 -8.33 2.21
CA ILE A 48 8.49 -9.77 2.47
C ILE A 48 9.91 -10.29 2.25
N VAL A 49 10.43 -11.06 3.22
CA VAL A 49 11.70 -11.80 3.10
C VAL A 49 11.36 -13.28 3.15
N SER A 50 11.45 -13.96 2.01
CA SER A 50 11.06 -15.36 1.86
C SER A 50 12.23 -16.26 1.48
N GLU A 51 12.30 -17.42 2.05
CA GLU A 51 13.15 -18.49 1.51
C GLU A 51 12.62 -18.98 0.17
N CYS A 52 13.52 -19.44 -0.69
CA CYS A 52 13.17 -20.02 -1.99
C CYS A 52 12.45 -21.36 -1.83
N GLU A 53 12.92 -22.20 -0.89
CA GLU A 53 12.33 -23.50 -0.60
C GLU A 53 11.51 -23.44 0.69
N LEU A 54 10.20 -23.55 0.57
CA LEU A 54 9.26 -23.64 1.68
C LEU A 54 8.64 -25.04 1.70
N SER A 55 8.01 -25.41 2.82
CA SER A 55 7.52 -26.78 3.02
C SER A 55 6.25 -27.13 2.23
N ASP A 56 5.50 -26.14 1.79
CA ASP A 56 4.18 -26.27 1.15
C ASP A 56 4.18 -25.82 -0.33
N MET A 57 4.98 -24.83 -0.69
CA MET A 57 5.18 -24.38 -2.06
C MET A 57 6.52 -23.64 -2.17
N SER A 58 6.96 -23.27 -3.38
CA SER A 58 8.19 -22.50 -3.52
C SER A 58 7.99 -21.01 -3.14
N GLY A 59 9.09 -20.33 -2.78
CA GLY A 59 9.08 -18.88 -2.59
C GLY A 59 8.78 -18.13 -3.90
N CYS A 60 9.02 -18.75 -5.05
CA CYS A 60 8.65 -18.21 -6.36
C CYS A 60 7.12 -18.24 -6.54
N ASP A 61 6.43 -19.32 -6.15
CA ASP A 61 4.97 -19.41 -6.20
C ASP A 61 4.33 -18.38 -5.26
N LEU A 62 4.90 -18.18 -4.06
CA LEU A 62 4.45 -17.14 -3.14
C LEU A 62 4.64 -15.74 -3.77
N HIS A 63 5.75 -15.50 -4.45
CA HIS A 63 5.99 -14.25 -5.17
C HIS A 63 4.91 -13.98 -6.23
N GLU A 64 4.53 -15.01 -7.01
CA GLU A 64 3.46 -14.88 -8.00
C GLU A 64 2.11 -14.52 -7.36
N ILE A 65 1.78 -15.13 -6.20
CA ILE A 65 0.59 -14.77 -5.43
C ILE A 65 0.64 -13.30 -5.02
N VAL A 66 1.78 -12.84 -4.46
CA VAL A 66 1.98 -11.44 -4.04
C VAL A 66 1.86 -10.49 -5.23
N ARG A 67 2.44 -10.84 -6.39
CA ARG A 67 2.40 -9.99 -7.59
C ARG A 67 1.08 -10.06 -8.35
N GLY A 68 0.26 -11.07 -8.09
CA GLY A 68 -1.12 -11.18 -8.58
C GLY A 68 -2.10 -10.29 -7.83
N ASP A 69 -1.75 -9.81 -6.64
CA ASP A 69 -2.60 -8.95 -5.83
C ASP A 69 -2.25 -7.46 -6.05
N PRO A 70 -3.16 -6.66 -6.66
CA PRO A 70 -2.93 -5.24 -6.88
C PRO A 70 -2.68 -4.44 -5.59
N SER A 71 -3.15 -4.92 -4.44
CA SER A 71 -2.95 -4.24 -3.14
C SER A 71 -1.51 -4.37 -2.63
N LEU A 72 -0.75 -5.34 -3.14
CA LEU A 72 0.63 -5.64 -2.74
C LEU A 72 1.67 -5.17 -3.78
N VAL A 73 1.27 -4.37 -4.76
CA VAL A 73 2.16 -3.91 -5.84
C VAL A 73 3.37 -3.11 -5.32
N THR A 74 3.21 -2.42 -4.21
CA THR A 74 4.27 -1.64 -3.56
C THR A 74 5.05 -2.42 -2.49
N THR A 75 4.62 -3.62 -2.13
CA THR A 75 5.33 -4.49 -1.19
C THR A 75 6.65 -4.94 -1.81
N GLY A 76 7.77 -4.68 -1.12
CA GLY A 76 9.07 -5.22 -1.51
C GLY A 76 9.11 -6.73 -1.33
N PHE A 77 9.76 -7.46 -2.24
CA PHE A 77 9.93 -8.91 -2.12
C PHE A 77 11.42 -9.28 -2.21
N ILE A 78 11.96 -9.89 -1.17
CA ILE A 78 13.32 -10.38 -1.11
C ILE A 78 13.28 -11.90 -1.07
N LEU A 79 13.71 -12.54 -2.16
CA LEU A 79 13.85 -13.98 -2.24
C LEU A 79 15.26 -14.40 -1.77
N LEU A 80 15.34 -15.26 -0.79
CA LEU A 80 16.60 -15.82 -0.32
C LEU A 80 16.93 -17.09 -1.14
N ALA A 81 17.80 -16.95 -2.14
CA ALA A 81 18.26 -18.03 -2.99
C ALA A 81 19.75 -17.89 -3.29
N ALA A 82 20.48 -19.02 -3.44
CA ALA A 82 21.90 -19.01 -3.77
C ALA A 82 22.15 -18.40 -5.17
N GLU A 83 21.26 -18.72 -6.10
CA GLU A 83 21.21 -18.17 -7.46
C GLU A 83 19.78 -17.79 -7.78
N LYS A 84 19.58 -16.87 -8.71
CA LYS A 84 18.26 -16.48 -9.17
C LYS A 84 17.57 -17.65 -9.87
N PRO A 85 16.43 -18.18 -9.36
CA PRO A 85 15.68 -19.21 -10.04
C PRO A 85 15.19 -18.75 -11.43
N ALA A 86 15.14 -19.68 -12.38
CA ALA A 86 14.71 -19.36 -13.75
C ALA A 86 13.25 -18.90 -13.83
N GLU A 87 12.41 -19.47 -12.96
CA GLU A 87 10.99 -19.14 -12.82
C GLU A 87 10.73 -17.84 -12.07
N PHE A 88 11.74 -17.23 -11.42
CA PHE A 88 11.59 -15.98 -10.69
C PHE A 88 11.65 -14.78 -11.64
N GLU A 89 10.49 -14.25 -12.01
CA GLU A 89 10.38 -13.03 -12.79
C GLU A 89 10.52 -11.79 -11.89
N MET A 90 11.73 -11.22 -11.86
CA MET A 90 11.96 -9.99 -11.08
C MET A 90 11.13 -8.82 -11.60
N ARG A 91 10.36 -8.19 -10.70
CA ARG A 91 9.65 -6.94 -10.95
C ARG A 91 10.30 -5.79 -10.18
N LYS A 92 9.73 -4.60 -10.25
CA LYS A 92 10.35 -3.34 -9.83
C LYS A 92 10.84 -3.31 -8.35
N HIS A 93 10.20 -4.05 -7.46
CA HIS A 93 10.51 -4.05 -6.03
C HIS A 93 10.96 -5.43 -5.54
N ASP A 94 11.55 -6.21 -6.44
CA ASP A 94 12.01 -7.55 -6.15
C ASP A 94 13.53 -7.62 -6.10
N LEU A 95 14.03 -8.40 -5.17
CA LEU A 95 15.46 -8.70 -5.03
C LEU A 95 15.67 -10.17 -4.76
N VAL A 96 16.80 -10.70 -5.25
CA VAL A 96 17.30 -12.02 -4.86
C VAL A 96 18.57 -11.81 -4.05
N MET A 97 18.63 -12.42 -2.88
CA MET A 97 19.79 -12.34 -1.99
C MET A 97 20.25 -13.74 -1.62
N ASN A 98 21.57 -13.90 -1.46
CA ASN A 98 22.10 -15.16 -1.00
C ASN A 98 21.61 -15.46 0.43
N PRO A 99 21.11 -16.70 0.72
CA PRO A 99 20.62 -17.05 2.05
C PRO A 99 21.69 -16.99 3.14
N ASN A 100 22.98 -17.06 2.76
CA ASN A 100 24.12 -16.93 3.68
C ASN A 100 24.61 -15.47 3.85
N SER A 101 23.93 -14.50 3.26
CA SER A 101 24.24 -13.07 3.49
C SER A 101 24.09 -12.72 4.97
N ASN A 102 24.86 -11.71 5.41
CA ASN A 102 24.73 -11.24 6.78
C ASN A 102 23.31 -10.73 7.03
N PRO A 103 22.62 -11.19 8.09
CA PRO A 103 21.25 -10.75 8.40
C PRO A 103 21.08 -9.23 8.55
N ASN A 104 22.12 -8.53 9.02
CA ASN A 104 22.09 -7.07 9.09
C ASN A 104 22.05 -6.42 7.69
N ASP A 105 22.75 -7.01 6.72
CA ASP A 105 22.75 -6.51 5.34
C ASP A 105 21.37 -6.75 4.70
N ILE A 106 20.74 -7.89 4.97
CA ILE A 106 19.37 -8.18 4.51
C ILE A 106 18.40 -7.13 5.09
N ALA A 107 18.49 -6.85 6.39
CA ALA A 107 17.63 -5.86 7.03
C ALA A 107 17.87 -4.44 6.50
N LEU A 108 19.13 -4.07 6.25
CA LEU A 108 19.47 -2.76 5.67
C LEU A 108 18.94 -2.63 4.23
N ILE A 109 19.06 -3.67 3.44
CA ILE A 109 18.53 -3.71 2.06
C ILE A 109 17.01 -3.67 2.06
N ALA A 110 16.36 -4.40 2.97
CA ALA A 110 14.91 -4.33 3.17
C ALA A 110 14.46 -2.90 3.48
N LYS A 111 15.16 -2.21 4.39
CA LYS A 111 14.89 -0.80 4.72
C LYS A 111 15.06 0.13 3.51
N ARG A 112 16.13 -0.06 2.74
CA ARG A 112 16.36 0.71 1.50
C ARG A 112 15.26 0.48 0.47
N LEU A 113 14.87 -0.77 0.25
CA LEU A 113 13.82 -1.13 -0.69
C LEU A 113 12.51 -0.42 -0.34
N VAL A 114 12.10 -0.46 0.94
CA VAL A 114 10.91 0.25 1.42
C VAL A 114 11.06 1.76 1.25
N GLN A 115 12.23 2.34 1.57
CA GLN A 115 12.46 3.77 1.39
C GLN A 115 12.45 4.19 -0.09
N GLU A 116 12.96 3.36 -0.98
CA GLU A 116 12.91 3.63 -2.43
C GLU A 116 11.46 3.63 -2.94
N VAL A 117 10.63 2.67 -2.49
CA VAL A 117 9.20 2.65 -2.78
C VAL A 117 8.55 3.94 -2.29
N LEU A 118 8.78 4.33 -1.05
CA LEU A 118 8.26 5.57 -0.46
C LEU A 118 8.73 6.81 -1.23
N ASN A 119 10.01 6.89 -1.60
CA ASN A 119 10.57 8.00 -2.36
C ASN A 119 10.03 8.05 -3.79
N GLN A 120 9.77 6.90 -4.42
CA GLN A 120 9.17 6.86 -5.76
C GLN A 120 7.72 7.34 -5.74
N VAL A 121 6.93 6.90 -4.76
CA VAL A 121 5.58 7.44 -4.56
C VAL A 121 5.64 8.95 -4.33
N HIS A 122 6.59 9.45 -3.53
CA HIS A 122 6.80 10.89 -3.36
C HIS A 122 7.28 11.60 -4.65
N SER A 123 8.12 10.96 -5.46
CA SER A 123 8.61 11.55 -6.71
C SER A 123 7.57 11.50 -7.81
N GLU A 124 6.73 10.47 -7.86
CA GLU A 124 5.58 10.41 -8.76
C GLU A 124 4.53 11.47 -8.39
N VAL A 125 4.29 11.66 -7.09
CA VAL A 125 3.47 12.78 -6.58
C VAL A 125 4.08 14.14 -6.97
N ARG A 126 5.42 14.31 -6.87
CA ARG A 126 6.11 15.54 -7.30
C ARG A 126 6.14 15.69 -8.83
N ALA A 127 6.39 14.64 -9.58
CA ALA A 127 6.40 14.68 -11.05
C ALA A 127 5.01 14.90 -11.64
N SER A 128 3.96 14.43 -10.98
CA SER A 128 2.57 14.76 -11.30
C SER A 128 2.27 16.24 -11.02
N GLN A 129 2.90 16.83 -10.00
CA GLN A 129 2.81 18.28 -9.71
C GLN A 129 3.44 19.15 -10.79
N GLU A 130 4.43 18.65 -11.54
CA GLU A 130 5.11 19.42 -12.59
C GLU A 130 4.47 19.29 -13.99
N ARG A 131 3.61 18.29 -14.24
CA ARG A 131 3.08 17.97 -15.57
C ARG A 131 1.60 18.20 -15.82
N ALA A 132 0.80 18.37 -14.79
CA ALA A 132 -0.63 18.73 -14.91
C ALA A 132 -0.96 19.81 -13.88
N PRO A 133 -2.02 20.63 -14.08
CA PRO A 133 -2.51 21.49 -13.02
C PRO A 133 -3.09 20.62 -11.91
N SER A 134 -2.23 20.13 -11.02
CA SER A 134 -2.61 19.35 -9.86
C SER A 134 -2.87 20.29 -8.69
N ILE A 135 -3.98 20.06 -8.02
CA ILE A 135 -4.31 20.76 -6.78
C ILE A 135 -3.73 19.89 -5.66
N GLY A 136 -2.78 20.42 -4.91
CA GLY A 136 -2.17 19.72 -3.78
C GLY A 136 -1.96 20.65 -2.59
N GLY A 137 -1.93 20.09 -1.38
CA GLY A 137 -1.73 20.84 -0.14
C GLY A 137 -1.52 19.95 1.07
N SER A 138 -1.35 20.56 2.24
CA SER A 138 -1.41 19.85 3.51
C SER A 138 -2.86 19.58 3.90
N LEU A 139 -3.10 18.48 4.60
CA LEU A 139 -4.41 18.14 5.15
C LEU A 139 -4.53 18.77 6.53
N ASP A 140 -5.42 19.76 6.63
CA ASP A 140 -6.05 20.16 7.90
C ASP A 140 -7.50 19.65 7.89
N ASP A 141 -8.08 19.38 9.04
CA ASP A 141 -9.37 18.66 9.22
C ASP A 141 -10.55 19.16 8.34
N ALA A 142 -10.55 20.43 7.97
CA ALA A 142 -11.61 21.02 7.12
C ALA A 142 -11.32 20.87 5.61
N ASP A 143 -10.09 20.57 5.19
CA ASP A 143 -9.67 20.71 3.81
C ASP A 143 -10.03 19.51 2.94
N LEU A 144 -9.95 18.28 3.47
CA LEU A 144 -10.28 17.07 2.70
C LEU A 144 -11.76 17.02 2.30
N LEU A 145 -12.65 17.35 3.23
CA LEU A 145 -14.10 17.37 2.98
C LEU A 145 -14.46 18.44 1.95
N ASN A 146 -13.91 19.65 2.12
CA ASN A 146 -14.11 20.77 1.21
C ASN A 146 -13.55 20.45 -0.19
N LEU A 147 -12.36 19.83 -0.25
CA LEU A 147 -11.73 19.40 -1.49
C LEU A 147 -12.59 18.40 -2.26
N VAL A 148 -13.07 17.34 -1.58
CA VAL A 148 -13.89 16.30 -2.21
C VAL A 148 -15.24 16.87 -2.68
N GLN A 149 -15.85 17.77 -1.91
CA GLN A 149 -17.06 18.47 -2.34
C GLN A 149 -16.80 19.39 -3.53
N TRP A 150 -15.66 20.06 -3.57
CA TRP A 150 -15.27 20.90 -4.70
C TRP A 150 -15.04 20.04 -5.96
N LEU A 151 -14.32 18.90 -5.85
CA LEU A 151 -14.12 17.95 -6.95
C LEU A 151 -15.46 17.44 -7.51
N ALA A 152 -16.43 17.18 -6.62
CA ALA A 152 -17.76 16.75 -7.02
C ALA A 152 -18.52 17.87 -7.77
N LYS A 153 -18.48 19.11 -7.27
CA LYS A 153 -19.15 20.26 -7.89
C LYS A 153 -18.52 20.68 -9.22
N SER A 154 -17.20 20.53 -9.36
CA SER A 154 -16.46 20.88 -10.58
C SER A 154 -16.51 19.79 -11.66
N ASN A 155 -17.29 18.71 -11.46
CA ASN A 155 -17.36 17.57 -12.37
C ASN A 155 -15.97 17.03 -12.73
N SER A 156 -15.05 17.03 -11.76
CA SER A 156 -13.67 16.62 -11.99
C SER A 156 -13.55 15.13 -12.26
N THR A 157 -12.67 14.76 -13.18
CA THR A 157 -12.27 13.37 -13.46
C THR A 157 -10.80 13.23 -13.13
N GLY A 158 -10.46 12.25 -12.28
CA GLY A 158 -9.07 12.06 -11.84
C GLY A 158 -8.94 11.22 -10.57
N LYS A 159 -7.73 11.19 -10.05
CA LYS A 159 -7.37 10.47 -8.83
C LYS A 159 -6.96 11.47 -7.74
N LEU A 160 -7.63 11.40 -6.60
CA LEU A 160 -7.22 12.08 -5.38
C LEU A 160 -6.37 11.13 -4.56
N LEU A 161 -5.09 11.45 -4.41
CA LEU A 161 -4.14 10.75 -3.57
C LEU A 161 -4.05 11.45 -2.21
N ILE A 162 -4.07 10.68 -1.15
CA ILE A 162 -4.01 11.16 0.23
C ILE A 162 -2.97 10.34 0.98
N HIS A 163 -2.08 11.07 1.64
CA HIS A 163 -1.06 10.49 2.51
C HIS A 163 -1.21 11.05 3.92
N MET A 164 -1.34 10.18 4.92
CA MET A 164 -1.54 10.55 6.32
C MET A 164 -0.79 9.58 7.22
N ASP A 165 0.02 10.12 8.14
CA ASP A 165 0.70 9.35 9.20
C ASP A 165 1.35 8.03 8.72
N GLY A 166 1.96 8.06 7.51
CA GLY A 166 2.60 6.89 6.89
C GLY A 166 1.65 5.94 6.15
N ALA A 167 0.36 6.23 6.08
CA ALA A 167 -0.62 5.47 5.30
C ALA A 167 -1.01 6.21 4.02
N TYR A 168 -1.32 5.44 2.98
CA TYR A 168 -1.72 5.96 1.67
C TYR A 168 -3.14 5.55 1.34
N GLY A 169 -3.88 6.46 0.72
CA GLY A 169 -5.20 6.19 0.17
C GLY A 169 -5.44 6.93 -1.13
N GLY A 170 -6.39 6.45 -1.90
CA GLY A 170 -6.79 7.06 -3.16
C GLY A 170 -8.30 7.04 -3.35
N ILE A 171 -8.85 8.12 -3.92
CA ILE A 171 -10.25 8.18 -4.36
C ILE A 171 -10.26 8.57 -5.83
N TYR A 172 -10.90 7.76 -6.64
CA TYR A 172 -11.04 7.99 -8.08
C TYR A 172 -12.39 8.64 -8.36
N PHE A 173 -12.36 9.71 -9.15
CA PHE A 173 -13.53 10.46 -9.56
C PHE A 173 -13.75 10.36 -11.06
N SER A 174 -15.00 10.17 -11.46
CA SER A 174 -15.44 10.30 -12.84
C SER A 174 -16.59 11.30 -12.88
N GLN A 175 -16.40 12.42 -13.59
CA GLN A 175 -17.39 13.50 -13.69
C GLN A 175 -17.94 13.93 -12.31
N GLY A 176 -17.04 14.13 -11.36
CA GLY A 176 -17.39 14.55 -10.00
C GLY A 176 -17.97 13.45 -9.09
N ARG A 177 -18.13 12.24 -9.60
CA ARG A 177 -18.64 11.11 -8.80
C ARG A 177 -17.50 10.20 -8.36
N PRO A 178 -17.39 9.86 -7.08
CA PRO A 178 -16.44 8.85 -6.65
C PRO A 178 -16.83 7.49 -7.25
N THR A 179 -15.91 6.80 -7.88
CA THR A 179 -16.15 5.53 -8.57
C THR A 179 -15.42 4.37 -7.91
N HIS A 180 -14.24 4.64 -7.36
CA HIS A 180 -13.40 3.67 -6.68
C HIS A 180 -12.63 4.37 -5.57
N ALA A 181 -12.29 3.64 -4.51
CA ALA A 181 -11.36 4.09 -3.49
C ALA A 181 -10.57 2.92 -2.92
N GLU A 182 -9.38 3.23 -2.44
CA GLU A 182 -8.48 2.29 -1.80
C GLU A 182 -7.83 2.95 -0.57
N TYR A 183 -7.78 2.23 0.56
CA TYR A 183 -7.11 2.67 1.77
C TYR A 183 -6.78 1.48 2.67
N ASN A 184 -5.51 1.28 3.00
CA ASN A 184 -5.04 0.20 3.89
C ASN A 184 -5.65 -1.16 3.59
N GLY A 185 -5.62 -1.61 2.31
CA GLY A 185 -6.16 -2.89 1.87
C GLY A 185 -7.69 -2.98 1.84
N ARG A 186 -8.38 -1.88 2.12
CA ARG A 186 -9.83 -1.76 1.93
C ARG A 186 -10.11 -1.06 0.61
N ILE A 187 -11.20 -1.44 -0.02
CA ILE A 187 -11.63 -0.87 -1.30
C ILE A 187 -13.07 -0.36 -1.20
N GLY A 188 -13.42 0.56 -2.09
CA GLY A 188 -14.79 1.07 -2.24
C GLY A 188 -15.25 1.95 -1.09
N GLU A 189 -16.49 1.78 -0.68
CA GLU A 189 -17.17 2.63 0.29
C GLU A 189 -16.51 2.57 1.67
N GLU A 190 -16.07 1.39 2.11
CA GLU A 190 -15.36 1.22 3.38
C GLU A 190 -14.02 1.95 3.39
N ALA A 191 -13.29 1.94 2.27
CA ALA A 191 -12.04 2.67 2.13
C ALA A 191 -12.26 4.19 2.30
N VAL A 192 -13.31 4.74 1.70
CA VAL A 192 -13.68 6.16 1.85
C VAL A 192 -13.95 6.50 3.31
N ILE A 193 -14.81 5.72 3.98
CA ILE A 193 -15.20 5.98 5.38
C ILE A 193 -13.97 5.96 6.30
N ARG A 194 -13.09 4.96 6.15
CA ARG A 194 -11.87 4.85 6.94
C ARG A 194 -10.87 5.97 6.66
N LEU A 195 -10.72 6.34 5.39
CA LEU A 195 -9.83 7.40 4.96
C LEU A 195 -10.24 8.75 5.57
N PHE A 196 -11.51 9.08 5.54
CA PHE A 196 -12.03 10.31 6.16
C PHE A 196 -11.94 10.25 7.69
N GLY A 197 -12.30 9.12 8.31
CA GLY A 197 -12.18 8.95 9.76
C GLY A 197 -10.74 9.07 10.26
N GLN A 198 -9.76 8.60 9.48
CA GLN A 198 -8.34 8.77 9.81
C GLN A 198 -7.88 10.22 9.59
N ALA A 199 -8.36 10.87 8.53
CA ALA A 199 -7.99 12.26 8.23
C ALA A 199 -8.38 13.22 9.35
N SER A 200 -9.49 12.98 10.04
CA SER A 200 -9.94 13.77 11.19
C SER A 200 -9.00 13.68 12.41
N HIS A 201 -8.07 12.75 12.43
CA HIS A 201 -7.14 12.51 13.53
C HIS A 201 -5.67 12.57 13.12
N ALA A 202 -5.40 12.79 11.84
CA ALA A 202 -4.03 12.81 11.32
C ALA A 202 -3.25 14.01 11.84
N VAL A 203 -2.02 13.76 12.32
CA VAL A 203 -1.12 14.81 12.80
C VAL A 203 -0.40 15.49 11.62
N GLN A 204 -0.13 14.72 10.58
CA GLN A 204 0.47 15.22 9.33
C GLN A 204 -0.16 14.51 8.13
N GLY A 205 -0.53 15.28 7.13
CA GLY A 205 -1.08 14.74 5.91
C GLY A 205 -0.89 15.66 4.72
N HIS A 206 -0.83 15.05 3.55
CA HIS A 206 -0.76 15.74 2.27
C HIS A 206 -1.74 15.11 1.30
N PHE A 207 -2.30 15.93 0.43
CA PHE A 207 -3.12 15.44 -0.67
C PHE A 207 -2.62 15.97 -2.01
N SER A 208 -2.90 15.22 -3.06
CA SER A 208 -2.74 15.67 -4.45
C SER A 208 -3.87 15.13 -5.30
N PHE A 209 -4.40 15.96 -6.19
CA PHE A 209 -5.40 15.55 -7.18
C PHE A 209 -4.77 15.57 -8.57
N GLU A 210 -4.71 14.40 -9.20
CA GLU A 210 -4.26 14.21 -10.56
C GLU A 210 -5.47 14.13 -11.49
N LYS A 211 -5.56 15.09 -12.42
CA LYS A 211 -6.61 15.06 -13.43
C LYS A 211 -6.28 13.97 -14.47
N LEU A 212 -7.23 13.09 -14.72
CA LEU A 212 -7.12 12.02 -15.71
C LEU A 212 -8.10 12.26 -16.85
N GLU A 213 -7.72 11.80 -18.05
CA GLU A 213 -8.67 11.73 -19.16
C GLU A 213 -9.72 10.65 -18.87
N PRO A 214 -10.97 10.83 -19.31
CA PRO A 214 -12.06 9.89 -19.04
C PRO A 214 -11.76 8.46 -19.47
N ASP A 215 -10.96 8.28 -20.52
CA ASP A 215 -10.57 6.98 -21.08
C ASP A 215 -9.44 6.30 -20.28
N ALA A 216 -8.74 7.03 -19.42
CA ALA A 216 -7.67 6.51 -18.57
C ALA A 216 -8.19 5.87 -17.28
N LEU A 217 -9.46 6.07 -16.95
CA LEU A 217 -10.12 5.40 -15.85
C LEU A 217 -10.64 4.05 -16.32
N ASP A 218 -10.07 2.96 -15.80
CA ASP A 218 -10.63 1.63 -16.01
C ASP A 218 -12.03 1.54 -15.38
N LEU A 219 -13.06 1.69 -16.22
CA LEU A 219 -14.47 1.67 -15.83
C LEU A 219 -14.93 0.32 -15.26
N GLN A 220 -14.08 -0.71 -15.34
CA GLN A 220 -14.39 -2.03 -14.78
C GLN A 220 -14.24 -2.08 -13.25
N THR A 221 -13.48 -1.15 -12.67
CA THR A 221 -13.22 -1.13 -11.22
C THR A 221 -14.16 -0.18 -10.48
N ARG A 222 -15.47 -0.26 -10.71
CA ARG A 222 -16.46 0.48 -9.93
C ARG A 222 -16.76 -0.24 -8.62
N THR A 223 -16.16 0.23 -7.52
CA THR A 223 -16.39 -0.32 -6.18
C THR A 223 -17.27 0.59 -5.31
N ILE A 224 -17.51 1.83 -5.73
CA ILE A 224 -18.39 2.77 -5.05
C ILE A 224 -19.69 2.89 -5.85
N ARG A 225 -20.82 2.61 -5.18
CA ARG A 225 -22.18 2.73 -5.74
C ARG A 225 -22.93 3.91 -5.16
N LYS A 226 -22.59 4.33 -3.94
CA LYS A 226 -23.20 5.43 -3.22
C LYS A 226 -22.75 6.78 -3.78
N SER A 227 -23.64 7.75 -3.71
CA SER A 227 -23.28 9.14 -3.99
C SER A 227 -22.35 9.68 -2.89
N LEU A 228 -21.57 10.71 -3.21
CA LEU A 228 -20.72 11.38 -2.21
C LEU A 228 -21.55 11.81 -0.98
N PHE A 229 -22.74 12.36 -1.19
CA PHE A 229 -23.62 12.78 -0.10
C PHE A 229 -23.99 11.62 0.84
N GLN A 230 -24.31 10.44 0.29
CA GLN A 230 -24.61 9.25 1.10
C GLN A 230 -23.40 8.79 1.91
N LEU A 231 -22.19 8.82 1.32
CA LEU A 231 -20.96 8.47 2.01
C LEU A 231 -20.65 9.44 3.16
N LEU A 232 -20.87 10.74 2.96
CA LEU A 232 -20.67 11.75 4.00
C LEU A 232 -21.70 11.64 5.14
N MET A 233 -22.94 11.27 4.83
CA MET A 233 -23.95 11.00 5.86
C MET A 233 -23.60 9.75 6.71
N GLU A 234 -23.04 8.71 6.09
CA GLU A 234 -22.57 7.54 6.82
C GLU A 234 -21.36 7.87 7.70
N LEU A 235 -20.45 8.70 7.20
CA LEU A 235 -19.31 9.17 7.99
C LEU A 235 -19.78 9.90 9.26
N ALA A 236 -20.72 10.84 9.12
CA ALA A 236 -21.28 11.58 10.25
C ALA A 236 -21.96 10.66 11.30
N ASN A 237 -22.60 9.57 10.84
CA ASN A 237 -23.17 8.57 11.74
C ASN A 237 -22.09 7.70 12.40
N PHE A 238 -21.01 7.40 11.70
CA PHE A 238 -19.90 6.61 12.23
C PHE A 238 -19.15 7.34 13.36
N GLU A 239 -18.90 8.64 13.22
CA GLU A 239 -18.28 9.48 14.26
C GLU A 239 -19.17 9.62 15.51
N SER A 240 -20.49 9.59 15.36
CA SER A 240 -21.42 9.69 16.48
C SER A 240 -21.53 8.41 17.33
N VAL A 241 -21.11 7.26 16.81
CA VAL A 241 -21.14 5.94 17.50
C VAL A 241 -19.81 5.63 18.18
N THR A 242 -18.73 6.32 17.84
CA THR A 242 -17.36 6.05 18.32
C THR A 242 -16.94 7.02 19.43
N ARG A 243 -17.82 7.93 19.83
CA ARG A 243 -17.72 8.75 21.05
C ARG A 243 -18.52 8.12 22.17
#